data_f6661c03e66583201e91606c176ce566
#
_entry.id   f6661c03e66583201e91606c176ce566
#
_cell.length_a   1.000
_cell.length_b   1.000
_cell.length_c   1.000
_cell.angle_alpha   90.00
_cell.angle_beta   90.00
_cell.angle_gamma   90.00
#
_symmetry.space_group_name_H-M   'P 1'
#
loop_
_entity.id
_entity.type
_entity.pdbx_description
1 polymer ?
#
loop_
_entity_poly.entity_id
_entity_poly.type
_entity_poly.pdbx_seq_one_letter_code
_entity_poly.pdbx_strand_id
1 'polypeptide(L)'
;QVTLNVLLNEITSQLGIDAASVLLLQPQAQSLEFKAGRGFRTSALQHTYLRMGEGYAGRAALNREIIHIADMRERETGFLRSPHWIEEKFVSYFGIPLIAKGKVQGVMEIFQRSLLETDTEWFNFLKTLANQAAIAIDNTSLFNDMQRANTELTLTYDITLEGWAKALELRDMETEGH
;
A
#
# COMPACT_ATOMS: atom_id res chain seq x y z
N GLN A 1 -3.77 8.00 5.42
CA GLN A 1 -2.67 7.68 6.38
C GLN A 1 -3.20 7.31 7.78
N VAL A 2 -4.19 8.02 8.31
CA VAL A 2 -4.74 7.74 9.65
C VAL A 2 -5.27 6.30 9.75
N THR A 3 -5.98 5.82 8.74
CA THR A 3 -6.59 4.48 8.73
C THR A 3 -5.56 3.34 8.77
N LEU A 4 -4.47 3.44 8.01
CA LEU A 4 -3.41 2.42 8.01
C LEU A 4 -2.63 2.39 9.32
N ASN A 5 -2.38 3.53 9.95
CA ASN A 5 -1.71 3.59 11.24
C ASN A 5 -2.56 2.99 12.36
N VAL A 6 -3.87 3.22 12.35
CA VAL A 6 -4.82 2.59 13.30
C VAL A 6 -4.81 1.08 13.11
N LEU A 7 -4.89 0.62 11.87
CA LEU A 7 -4.85 -0.80 11.55
C LEU A 7 -3.54 -1.46 12.00
N LEU A 8 -2.39 -0.84 11.73
CA LEU A 8 -1.08 -1.35 12.16
C LEU A 8 -0.95 -1.38 13.69
N ASN A 9 -1.53 -0.41 14.39
CA ASN A 9 -1.63 -0.44 15.85
C ASN A 9 -2.38 -1.66 16.34
N GLU A 10 -3.53 -1.93 15.75
CA GLU A 10 -4.37 -3.06 16.11
C GLU A 10 -3.67 -4.39 15.84
N ILE A 11 -3.09 -4.54 14.67
CA ILE A 11 -2.31 -5.72 14.28
C ILE A 11 -1.17 -5.99 15.26
N THR A 12 -0.35 -4.98 15.56
CA THR A 12 0.80 -5.15 16.45
C THR A 12 0.37 -5.51 17.87
N SER A 13 -0.71 -4.90 18.39
CA SER A 13 -1.15 -5.17 19.76
C SER A 13 -1.91 -6.50 19.88
N GLN A 14 -2.78 -6.83 18.94
CA GLN A 14 -3.61 -8.03 19.02
C GLN A 14 -2.85 -9.32 18.67
N LEU A 15 -1.93 -9.25 17.73
CA LEU A 15 -1.07 -10.39 17.37
C LEU A 15 0.18 -10.51 18.24
N GLY A 16 0.45 -9.54 19.12
CA GLY A 16 1.62 -9.53 19.99
C GLY A 16 2.96 -9.48 19.21
N ILE A 17 2.99 -8.77 18.08
CA ILE A 17 4.16 -8.68 17.21
C ILE A 17 4.93 -7.39 17.42
N ASP A 18 6.25 -7.44 17.15
CA ASP A 18 7.15 -6.32 17.39
C ASP A 18 7.00 -5.17 16.39
N ALA A 19 6.82 -5.50 15.11
CA ALA A 19 6.67 -4.48 14.07
C ALA A 19 5.85 -4.99 12.89
N ALA A 20 5.17 -4.04 12.22
CA ALA A 20 4.46 -4.30 10.98
C ALA A 20 4.58 -3.12 10.02
N SER A 21 4.53 -3.39 8.72
CA SER A 21 4.47 -2.39 7.65
C SER A 21 3.44 -2.74 6.59
N VAL A 22 3.01 -1.72 5.86
CA VAL A 22 2.22 -1.86 4.64
C VAL A 22 2.99 -1.21 3.49
N LEU A 23 3.21 -2.02 2.47
CA LEU A 23 3.71 -1.59 1.17
C LEU A 23 2.54 -1.55 0.19
N LEU A 24 2.33 -0.44 -0.50
CA LEU A 24 1.29 -0.33 -1.54
C LEU A 24 1.88 -0.61 -2.92
N LEU A 25 1.12 -1.35 -3.72
CA LEU A 25 1.46 -1.59 -5.11
C LEU A 25 1.18 -0.33 -5.94
N GLN A 26 2.20 0.11 -6.68
CA GLN A 26 2.09 1.11 -7.74
C GLN A 26 1.89 0.38 -9.08
N PRO A 27 0.67 0.32 -9.62
CA PRO A 27 0.36 -0.52 -10.77
C PRO A 27 1.16 -0.18 -12.02
N GLN A 28 1.40 1.11 -12.29
CA GLN A 28 2.15 1.56 -13.47
C GLN A 28 3.63 1.18 -13.41
N ALA A 29 4.22 1.26 -12.21
CA ALA A 29 5.64 0.96 -11.99
C ALA A 29 5.88 -0.52 -11.66
N GLN A 30 4.84 -1.30 -11.41
CA GLN A 30 4.92 -2.69 -10.94
C GLN A 30 5.85 -2.81 -9.72
N SER A 31 5.73 -1.87 -8.78
CA SER A 31 6.58 -1.75 -7.60
C SER A 31 5.76 -1.62 -6.32
N LEU A 32 6.35 -2.07 -5.24
CA LEU A 32 5.84 -1.92 -3.88
C LEU A 32 6.58 -0.77 -3.20
N GLU A 33 5.84 0.18 -2.65
CA GLU A 33 6.37 1.33 -1.93
C GLU A 33 5.87 1.36 -0.50
N PHE A 34 6.75 1.70 0.44
CA PHE A 34 6.39 1.85 1.85
C PHE A 34 5.32 2.95 2.02
N LYS A 35 4.26 2.62 2.74
CA LYS A 35 3.17 3.57 3.01
C LYS A 35 3.00 3.88 4.49
N ALA A 36 3.10 2.88 5.33
CA ALA A 36 2.99 3.02 6.77
C ALA A 36 3.73 1.87 7.47
N GLY A 37 4.20 2.13 8.68
CA GLY A 37 4.87 1.11 9.50
C GLY A 37 4.86 1.50 10.97
N ARG A 38 4.95 0.48 11.83
CA ARG A 38 4.98 0.62 13.28
C ARG A 38 5.94 -0.38 13.91
N GLY A 39 6.52 -0.01 15.06
CA GLY A 39 7.38 -0.87 15.86
C GLY A 39 8.85 -0.94 15.40
N PHE A 40 9.22 -0.24 14.34
CA PHE A 40 10.59 -0.13 13.86
C PHE A 40 11.42 0.77 14.76
N ARG A 41 12.69 0.42 14.97
CA ARG A 41 13.67 1.20 15.71
C ARG A 41 14.32 2.28 14.86
N THR A 42 14.38 2.04 13.55
CA THR A 42 15.01 2.91 12.56
C THR A 42 14.00 3.36 11.49
N SER A 43 14.31 4.42 10.77
CA SER A 43 13.52 4.88 9.62
C SER A 43 13.96 4.24 8.29
N ALA A 44 14.96 3.37 8.31
CA ALA A 44 15.59 2.86 7.10
C ALA A 44 14.62 2.09 6.19
N LEU A 45 13.68 1.34 6.78
CA LEU A 45 12.67 0.60 6.01
C LEU A 45 11.57 1.49 5.42
N GLN A 46 11.47 2.75 5.85
CA GLN A 46 10.49 3.71 5.29
C GLN A 46 10.79 4.12 3.85
N HIS A 47 12.02 3.89 3.38
CA HIS A 47 12.43 4.16 2.00
C HIS A 47 12.39 2.90 1.11
N THR A 48 11.59 1.90 1.50
CA THR A 48 11.46 0.67 0.75
C THR A 48 10.81 0.90 -0.60
N TYR A 49 11.51 0.48 -1.64
CA TYR A 49 11.03 0.36 -3.00
C TYR A 49 11.45 -1.02 -3.52
N LEU A 50 10.49 -1.87 -3.89
CA LEU A 50 10.74 -3.22 -4.38
C LEU A 50 9.91 -3.46 -5.64
N ARG A 51 10.50 -4.09 -6.64
CA ARG A 51 9.73 -4.55 -7.81
C ARG A 51 8.90 -5.78 -7.46
N MET A 52 7.86 -6.02 -8.23
CA MET A 52 7.12 -7.28 -8.17
C MET A 52 8.09 -8.47 -8.37
N GLY A 53 8.04 -9.44 -7.46
CA GLY A 53 8.96 -10.59 -7.44
C GLY A 53 10.27 -10.36 -6.70
N GLU A 54 10.60 -9.13 -6.34
CA GLU A 54 11.85 -8.77 -5.69
C GLU A 54 11.74 -8.91 -4.15
N GLY A 55 12.69 -9.59 -3.53
CA GLY A 55 12.69 -9.87 -2.10
C GLY A 55 11.49 -10.72 -1.64
N TYR A 56 11.24 -10.76 -0.36
CA TYR A 56 10.11 -11.54 0.19
C TYR A 56 8.77 -10.87 -0.09
N ALA A 57 8.66 -9.56 0.11
CA ALA A 57 7.43 -8.84 -0.15
C ALA A 57 7.03 -8.84 -1.64
N GLY A 58 7.98 -8.61 -2.55
CA GLY A 58 7.73 -8.66 -3.99
C GLY A 58 7.28 -10.04 -4.46
N ARG A 59 7.86 -11.12 -3.89
CA ARG A 59 7.44 -12.49 -4.17
C ARG A 59 6.06 -12.81 -3.61
N ALA A 60 5.73 -12.33 -2.40
CA ALA A 60 4.40 -12.47 -1.83
C ALA A 60 3.34 -11.82 -2.73
N ALA A 61 3.62 -10.63 -3.25
CA ALA A 61 2.75 -9.93 -4.18
C ALA A 61 2.59 -10.67 -5.53
N LEU A 62 3.70 -11.13 -6.11
CA LEU A 62 3.72 -11.79 -7.42
C LEU A 62 2.99 -13.14 -7.37
N ASN A 63 3.31 -13.98 -6.38
CA ASN A 63 2.74 -15.32 -6.24
C ASN A 63 1.34 -15.32 -5.61
N ARG A 64 0.94 -14.18 -4.99
CA ARG A 64 -0.31 -14.06 -4.23
C ARG A 64 -0.41 -15.05 -3.06
N GLU A 65 0.71 -15.35 -2.46
CA GLU A 65 0.85 -16.31 -1.37
C GLU A 65 1.56 -15.67 -0.18
N ILE A 66 1.21 -16.15 1.02
CA ILE A 66 1.88 -15.72 2.24
C ILE A 66 3.29 -16.33 2.24
N ILE A 67 4.29 -15.48 2.41
CA ILE A 67 5.67 -15.90 2.63
C ILE A 67 5.94 -15.86 4.13
N HIS A 68 6.32 -17.01 4.70
CA HIS A 68 6.72 -17.14 6.09
C HIS A 68 8.19 -17.57 6.17
N ILE A 69 8.98 -16.82 6.92
CA ILE A 69 10.35 -17.14 7.27
C ILE A 69 10.43 -17.25 8.80
N ALA A 70 10.55 -18.49 9.28
CA ALA A 70 10.55 -18.77 10.71
C ALA A 70 11.79 -18.21 11.40
N ASP A 71 12.98 -18.38 10.78
CA ASP A 71 14.23 -17.82 11.25
C ASP A 71 15.03 -17.22 10.08
N MET A 72 15.12 -15.91 10.05
CA MET A 72 15.85 -15.18 9.01
C MET A 72 17.37 -15.27 9.16
N ARG A 73 17.87 -15.65 10.33
CA ARG A 73 19.31 -15.84 10.60
C ARG A 73 19.87 -17.06 9.89
N GLU A 74 19.04 -18.06 9.62
CA GLU A 74 19.40 -19.30 8.93
C GLU A 74 19.45 -19.16 7.41
N ARG A 75 18.90 -18.12 6.85
CA ARG A 75 18.81 -17.91 5.39
C ARG A 75 19.68 -16.73 4.97
N GLU A 76 20.81 -17.05 4.40
CA GLU A 76 21.68 -16.09 3.72
C GLU A 76 20.93 -15.36 2.65
N THR A 77 20.48 -14.39 2.37
CA THR A 77 20.28 -13.70 1.07
C THR A 77 18.89 -13.47 0.49
N GLY A 78 17.81 -13.87 1.13
CA GLY A 78 16.47 -13.58 0.56
C GLY A 78 15.95 -12.16 0.82
N PHE A 79 16.52 -11.44 1.78
CA PHE A 79 16.04 -10.12 2.18
C PHE A 79 16.95 -9.02 1.63
N LEU A 80 16.50 -8.39 0.54
CA LEU A 80 17.28 -7.36 -0.17
C LEU A 80 17.57 -6.09 0.65
N ARG A 81 16.87 -5.91 1.76
CA ARG A 81 17.04 -4.79 2.70
C ARG A 81 17.96 -5.13 3.87
N SER A 82 18.80 -6.16 3.71
CA SER A 82 19.62 -6.72 4.77
C SER A 82 20.56 -5.73 5.50
N PRO A 83 21.12 -4.68 4.88
CA PRO A 83 21.94 -3.71 5.60
C PRO A 83 21.20 -2.98 6.74
N HIS A 84 19.90 -2.75 6.57
CA HIS A 84 19.06 -2.06 7.55
C HIS A 84 18.45 -3.01 8.59
N TRP A 85 18.62 -4.30 8.38
CA TRP A 85 18.06 -5.36 9.18
C TRP A 85 18.81 -5.61 10.49
N ILE A 86 20.13 -5.41 10.46
CA ILE A 86 21.02 -5.70 11.59
C ILE A 86 20.63 -4.90 12.83
N GLU A 87 20.25 -3.64 12.66
CA GLU A 87 19.84 -2.75 13.75
C GLU A 87 18.46 -3.12 14.31
N GLU A 88 17.57 -3.62 13.48
CA GLU A 88 16.21 -4.03 13.88
C GLU A 88 16.19 -5.35 14.64
N LYS A 89 17.16 -6.24 14.41
CA LYS A 89 17.29 -7.57 15.04
C LYS A 89 16.05 -8.45 14.89
N PHE A 90 15.37 -8.37 13.76
CA PHE A 90 14.23 -9.24 13.49
C PHE A 90 14.68 -10.67 13.20
N VAL A 91 13.89 -11.62 13.67
CA VAL A 91 14.15 -13.08 13.55
C VAL A 91 13.09 -13.72 12.65
N SER A 92 11.82 -13.47 12.89
CA SER A 92 10.73 -14.04 12.09
C SER A 92 10.09 -12.99 11.20
N TYR A 93 9.62 -13.42 10.02
CA TYR A 93 9.02 -12.57 9.01
C TYR A 93 7.80 -13.23 8.37
N PHE A 94 6.75 -12.42 8.15
CA PHE A 94 5.64 -12.77 7.27
C PHE A 94 5.44 -11.66 6.25
N GLY A 95 5.28 -12.04 4.98
CA GLY A 95 4.83 -11.18 3.90
C GLY A 95 3.46 -11.65 3.42
N ILE A 96 2.42 -10.85 3.64
CA ILE A 96 1.02 -11.20 3.37
C ILE A 96 0.52 -10.33 2.23
N PRO A 97 0.16 -10.89 1.07
CA PRO A 97 -0.41 -10.11 -0.03
C PRO A 97 -1.79 -9.60 0.36
N LEU A 98 -2.02 -8.32 0.17
CA LEU A 98 -3.30 -7.65 0.39
C LEU A 98 -4.09 -7.68 -0.92
N ILE A 99 -5.09 -8.57 -0.98
CA ILE A 99 -5.84 -8.82 -2.20
C ILE A 99 -7.30 -8.38 -2.00
N ALA A 100 -7.78 -7.47 -2.84
CA ALA A 100 -9.18 -7.06 -2.90
C ALA A 100 -9.71 -7.19 -4.33
N LYS A 101 -10.91 -7.75 -4.49
CA LYS A 101 -11.56 -7.95 -5.81
C LYS A 101 -10.64 -8.64 -6.83
N GLY A 102 -9.82 -9.60 -6.38
CA GLY A 102 -8.90 -10.33 -7.23
C GLY A 102 -7.63 -9.56 -7.66
N LYS A 103 -7.42 -8.33 -7.15
CA LYS A 103 -6.24 -7.52 -7.44
C LYS A 103 -5.37 -7.38 -6.19
N VAL A 104 -4.05 -7.45 -6.38
CA VAL A 104 -3.09 -7.14 -5.33
C VAL A 104 -3.06 -5.63 -5.13
N GLN A 105 -3.38 -5.17 -3.93
CA GLN A 105 -3.33 -3.76 -3.52
C GLN A 105 -1.97 -3.41 -2.90
N GLY A 106 -1.29 -4.41 -2.35
CA GLY A 106 -0.01 -4.25 -1.67
C GLY A 106 0.39 -5.49 -0.90
N VAL A 107 1.31 -5.31 0.04
CA VAL A 107 1.78 -6.36 0.96
C VAL A 107 1.81 -5.81 2.36
N MET A 108 1.28 -6.57 3.31
CA MET A 108 1.50 -6.35 4.73
C MET A 108 2.68 -7.20 5.17
N GLU A 109 3.63 -6.58 5.85
CA GLU A 109 4.79 -7.26 6.40
C GLU A 109 4.69 -7.29 7.93
N ILE A 110 5.02 -8.43 8.51
CA ILE A 110 5.06 -8.64 9.96
C ILE A 110 6.47 -9.08 10.32
N PHE A 111 6.96 -8.53 11.42
CA PHE A 111 8.31 -8.74 11.90
C PHE A 111 8.31 -9.02 13.40
N GLN A 112 9.07 -10.03 13.79
CA GLN A 112 9.28 -10.41 15.19
C GLN A 112 10.75 -10.53 15.52
N ARG A 113 11.17 -10.06 16.70
CA ARG A 113 12.55 -10.10 17.19
C ARG A 113 12.91 -11.38 17.91
N SER A 114 11.98 -12.32 17.99
CA SER A 114 12.15 -13.68 18.50
C SER A 114 11.53 -14.68 17.52
N LEU A 115 11.72 -15.96 17.76
CA LEU A 115 10.98 -16.98 17.03
C LEU A 115 9.48 -16.81 17.34
N LEU A 116 8.67 -16.73 16.31
CA LEU A 116 7.23 -16.60 16.43
C LEU A 116 6.58 -17.96 16.26
N GLU A 117 6.03 -18.50 17.36
CA GLU A 117 5.19 -19.68 17.32
C GLU A 117 3.78 -19.27 16.91
N THR A 118 3.30 -19.83 15.82
CA THR A 118 1.97 -19.52 15.27
C THR A 118 1.11 -20.76 15.27
N ASP A 119 -0.10 -20.64 15.79
CA ASP A 119 -1.13 -21.66 15.69
C ASP A 119 -2.14 -21.34 14.57
N THR A 120 -3.09 -22.23 14.37
CA THR A 120 -4.11 -22.07 13.34
C THR A 120 -5.01 -20.85 13.61
N GLU A 121 -5.29 -20.54 14.86
CA GLU A 121 -6.15 -19.43 15.28
C GLU A 121 -5.45 -18.09 14.97
N TRP A 122 -4.19 -17.96 15.34
CA TRP A 122 -3.35 -16.81 15.02
C TRP A 122 -3.30 -16.55 13.51
N PHE A 123 -3.12 -17.63 12.73
CA PHE A 123 -3.04 -17.53 11.26
C PHE A 123 -4.37 -17.11 10.63
N ASN A 124 -5.48 -17.62 11.12
CA ASN A 124 -6.81 -17.23 10.65
C ASN A 124 -7.13 -15.77 10.99
N PHE A 125 -6.72 -15.33 12.18
CA PHE A 125 -6.88 -13.95 12.60
C PHE A 125 -6.04 -13.01 11.73
N LEU A 126 -4.78 -13.35 11.48
CA LEU A 126 -3.91 -12.62 10.58
C LEU A 126 -4.52 -12.46 9.17
N LYS A 127 -5.04 -13.54 8.60
CA LYS A 127 -5.72 -13.49 7.29
C LYS A 127 -6.94 -12.57 7.29
N THR A 128 -7.70 -12.58 8.37
CA THR A 128 -8.88 -11.72 8.53
C THR A 128 -8.47 -10.25 8.54
N LEU A 129 -7.45 -9.90 9.31
CA LEU A 129 -6.91 -8.53 9.36
C LEU A 129 -6.33 -8.09 8.00
N ALA A 130 -5.61 -8.98 7.32
CA ALA A 130 -5.07 -8.70 5.99
C ALA A 130 -6.19 -8.43 4.96
N ASN A 131 -7.27 -9.21 5.00
CA ASN A 131 -8.43 -9.00 4.14
C ASN A 131 -9.12 -7.65 4.43
N GLN A 132 -9.29 -7.29 5.69
CA GLN A 132 -9.84 -6.00 6.09
C GLN A 132 -8.95 -4.85 5.61
N ALA A 133 -7.62 -4.99 5.76
CA ALA A 133 -6.65 -4.03 5.25
C ALA A 133 -6.77 -3.84 3.73
N ALA A 134 -6.84 -4.94 2.98
CA ALA A 134 -6.98 -4.92 1.53
C ALA A 134 -8.24 -4.18 1.07
N ILE A 135 -9.38 -4.46 1.72
CA ILE A 135 -10.65 -3.78 1.42
C ILE A 135 -10.58 -2.29 1.75
N ALA A 136 -10.00 -1.92 2.89
CA ALA A 136 -9.84 -0.52 3.28
C ALA A 136 -8.96 0.28 2.30
N ILE A 137 -7.89 -0.34 1.81
CA ILE A 137 -6.99 0.25 0.80
C ILE A 137 -7.73 0.41 -0.53
N ASP A 138 -8.43 -0.63 -1.00
CA ASP A 138 -9.20 -0.61 -2.25
C ASP A 138 -10.27 0.49 -2.22
N ASN A 139 -11.03 0.59 -1.13
CA ASN A 139 -12.05 1.63 -0.95
C ASN A 139 -11.44 3.05 -0.97
N THR A 140 -10.29 3.25 -0.33
CA THR A 140 -9.60 4.53 -0.33
C THR A 140 -9.12 4.91 -1.72
N SER A 141 -8.58 3.96 -2.48
CA SER A 141 -8.16 4.17 -3.87
C SER A 141 -9.33 4.57 -4.74
N LEU A 142 -10.44 3.84 -4.69
CA LEU A 142 -11.66 4.14 -5.44
C LEU A 142 -12.22 5.53 -5.12
N PHE A 143 -12.23 5.92 -3.85
CA PHE A 143 -12.68 7.24 -3.44
C PHE A 143 -11.80 8.36 -4.02
N ASN A 144 -10.48 8.18 -3.99
CA ASN A 144 -9.53 9.13 -4.56
C ASN A 144 -9.70 9.25 -6.09
N ASP A 145 -9.90 8.13 -6.78
CA ASP A 145 -10.12 8.11 -8.23
C ASP A 145 -11.43 8.81 -8.60
N MET A 146 -12.48 8.60 -7.82
CA MET A 146 -13.76 9.30 -8.02
C MET A 146 -13.64 10.81 -7.79
N GLN A 147 -12.91 11.24 -6.75
CA GLN A 147 -12.65 12.66 -6.52
C GLN A 147 -11.87 13.31 -7.66
N ARG A 148 -10.84 12.63 -8.18
CA ARG A 148 -10.06 13.12 -9.34
C ARG A 148 -10.94 13.26 -10.57
N ALA A 149 -11.74 12.25 -10.90
CA ALA A 149 -12.63 12.29 -12.04
C ALA A 149 -13.67 13.42 -11.92
N ASN A 150 -14.22 13.64 -10.72
CA ASN A 150 -15.16 14.73 -10.47
C ASN A 150 -14.51 16.11 -10.64
N THR A 151 -13.28 16.28 -10.15
CA THR A 151 -12.52 17.53 -10.31
C THR A 151 -12.22 17.80 -11.80
N GLU A 152 -11.80 16.80 -12.54
CA GLU A 152 -11.51 16.89 -13.97
C GLU A 152 -12.77 17.25 -14.76
N LEU A 153 -13.91 16.65 -14.41
CA LEU A 153 -15.20 16.97 -15.03
C LEU A 153 -15.58 18.43 -14.79
N THR A 154 -15.44 18.92 -13.56
CA THR A 154 -15.75 20.33 -13.22
C THR A 154 -14.89 21.30 -14.01
N LEU A 155 -13.58 21.04 -14.08
CA LEU A 155 -12.65 21.88 -14.87
C LEU A 155 -13.02 21.88 -16.36
N THR A 156 -13.40 20.73 -16.91
CA THR A 156 -13.82 20.63 -18.32
C THR A 156 -15.10 21.44 -18.58
N TYR A 157 -16.06 21.41 -17.65
CA TYR A 157 -17.28 22.23 -17.74
C TYR A 157 -16.96 23.72 -17.73
N ASP A 158 -16.12 24.18 -16.81
CA ASP A 158 -15.75 25.59 -16.70
C ASP A 158 -15.07 26.10 -17.98
N ILE A 159 -14.11 25.35 -18.52
CA ILE A 159 -13.43 25.69 -19.78
C ILE A 159 -14.42 25.75 -20.95
N THR A 160 -15.38 24.83 -21.00
CA THR A 160 -16.40 24.79 -22.08
C THR A 160 -17.31 25.98 -22.00
N LEU A 161 -17.78 26.34 -20.79
CA LEU A 161 -18.65 27.50 -20.57
C LEU A 161 -17.95 28.82 -20.91
N GLU A 162 -16.68 28.98 -20.50
CA GLU A 162 -15.87 30.15 -20.87
C GLU A 162 -15.66 30.24 -22.38
N GLY A 163 -15.42 29.11 -23.04
CA GLY A 163 -15.28 29.05 -24.50
C GLY A 163 -16.57 29.47 -25.22
N TRP A 164 -17.71 29.02 -24.72
CA TRP A 164 -19.00 29.41 -25.29
C TRP A 164 -19.33 30.87 -25.03
N ALA A 165 -19.08 31.39 -23.82
CA ALA A 165 -19.30 32.81 -23.52
C ALA A 165 -18.47 33.69 -24.45
N LYS A 166 -17.20 33.35 -24.66
CA LYS A 166 -16.31 34.08 -25.56
C LYS A 166 -16.72 34.01 -27.03
N ALA A 167 -17.23 32.86 -27.49
CA ALA A 167 -17.75 32.70 -28.83
C ALA A 167 -19.04 33.53 -29.07
N LEU A 168 -19.89 33.66 -28.07
CA LEU A 168 -21.09 34.49 -28.11
C LEU A 168 -20.74 35.99 -28.17
N GLU A 169 -19.79 36.45 -27.35
CA GLU A 169 -19.29 37.84 -27.38
C GLU A 169 -18.75 38.22 -28.75
N LEU A 170 -17.94 37.35 -29.36
CA LEU A 170 -17.39 37.59 -30.69
C LEU A 170 -18.47 37.69 -31.75
N ARG A 171 -19.50 36.86 -31.68
CA ARG A 171 -20.63 36.90 -32.61
C ARG A 171 -21.45 38.21 -32.47
N ASP A 172 -21.69 38.65 -31.23
CA ASP A 172 -22.44 39.87 -30.98
C ASP A 172 -21.67 41.12 -31.44
N MET A 173 -20.33 41.14 -31.32
CA MET A 173 -19.48 42.22 -31.87
C MET A 173 -19.52 42.27 -33.41
N GLU A 174 -19.62 41.13 -34.11
CA GLU A 174 -19.74 41.09 -35.58
C GLU A 174 -21.11 41.59 -36.06
N THR A 175 -22.18 41.43 -35.25
CA THR A 175 -23.52 41.91 -35.63
C THR A 175 -23.76 43.41 -35.36
N GLU A 176 -23.00 44.05 -34.46
CA GLU A 176 -23.05 45.51 -34.24
C GLU A 176 -22.20 46.31 -35.23
N GLY A 177 -21.37 45.65 -36.04
CA GLY A 177 -20.48 46.31 -37.05
C GLY A 177 -21.06 46.43 -38.45
N HIS A 178 -22.36 46.16 -38.66
CA HIS A 178 -23.04 46.33 -39.95
C HIS A 178 -24.09 47.46 -39.92
#